data_09ea91f38c51b660987d6556a11b14fd
#
_entry.id   09ea91f38c51b660987d6556a11b14fd
#
_cell.length_a   1.000
_cell.length_b   1.000
_cell.length_c   1.000
_cell.angle_alpha   90.00
_cell.angle_beta   90.00
_cell.angle_gamma   90.00
#
_symmetry.space_group_name_H-M   'P 1'
#
loop_
_entity.id
_entity.type
_entity.pdbx_description
1 polymer ?
#
loop_
_entity_poly.entity_id
_entity_poly.type
_entity_poly.pdbx_seq_one_letter_code
_entity_poly.pdbx_strand_id
1 'polypeptide(L)'
;MDLMDGTQFEDFVADLCRRDGCTEVRRVGRTGDDGADVRGRLPDGRTMVIQCKRYNPKRKISNGEVRNLLGSQVHFKAEVAVFVTTTYFSGPAERCAVQNGVVAVHRDHLGLWNNGAALPSLTAVNGAGQGDRRHRSLRRNTYE
;
A
#
# COMPACT_ATOMS: atom_id res chain seq x y z
N MET A 1 6.03 -3.89 14.17
CA MET A 1 5.75 -3.00 13.02
C MET A 1 5.97 -1.54 13.37
N ASP A 2 5.43 -1.04 14.44
CA ASP A 2 5.56 0.37 14.80
C ASP A 2 6.96 0.76 15.29
N LEU A 3 7.78 -0.19 15.67
CA LEU A 3 9.15 0.06 16.13
C LEU A 3 10.18 -0.02 15.02
N MET A 4 9.77 -0.35 13.82
CA MET A 4 10.67 -0.46 12.68
C MET A 4 11.05 0.91 12.14
N ASP A 5 12.28 1.05 11.63
CA ASP A 5 12.61 2.22 10.83
C ASP A 5 12.07 2.05 9.42
N GLY A 6 12.27 3.05 8.56
CA GLY A 6 11.74 3.01 7.20
C GLY A 6 12.25 1.83 6.38
N THR A 7 13.54 1.55 6.46
CA THR A 7 14.14 0.43 5.71
C THR A 7 13.64 -0.91 6.21
N GLN A 8 13.55 -1.07 7.53
CA GLN A 8 13.00 -2.28 8.12
C GLN A 8 11.55 -2.48 7.72
N PHE A 9 10.77 -1.41 7.62
CA PHE A 9 9.39 -1.50 7.20
C PHE A 9 9.29 -1.92 5.73
N GLU A 10 10.14 -1.39 4.87
CA GLU A 10 10.19 -1.81 3.46
C GLU A 10 10.51 -3.29 3.33
N ASP A 11 11.49 -3.78 4.10
CA ASP A 11 11.85 -5.19 4.10
C ASP A 11 10.70 -6.06 4.62
N PHE A 12 10.01 -5.59 5.65
CA PHE A 12 8.86 -6.28 6.21
C PHE A 12 7.76 -6.44 5.15
N VAL A 13 7.46 -5.37 4.42
CA VAL A 13 6.44 -5.42 3.36
C VAL A 13 6.89 -6.35 2.23
N ALA A 14 8.16 -6.27 1.84
CA ALA A 14 8.70 -7.15 0.80
C ALA A 14 8.57 -8.62 1.20
N ASP A 15 8.84 -8.95 2.47
CA ASP A 15 8.70 -10.31 2.97
C ASP A 15 7.25 -10.78 2.96
N LEU A 16 6.30 -9.91 3.31
CA LEU A 16 4.88 -10.25 3.22
C LEU A 16 4.49 -10.55 1.78
N CYS A 17 4.98 -9.77 0.84
CA CYS A 17 4.72 -10.02 -0.59
C CYS A 17 5.26 -11.39 -1.01
N ARG A 18 6.48 -11.72 -0.61
CA ARG A 18 7.09 -13.01 -0.96
C ARG A 18 6.31 -14.17 -0.34
N ARG A 19 5.89 -14.01 0.90
CA ARG A 19 5.06 -15.02 1.56
C ARG A 19 3.80 -15.32 0.75
N ASP A 20 3.24 -14.29 0.11
CA ASP A 20 1.98 -14.44 -0.62
C ASP A 20 2.18 -14.88 -2.07
N GLY A 21 3.40 -15.21 -2.47
CA GLY A 21 3.67 -15.70 -3.81
C GLY A 21 4.05 -14.64 -4.83
N CYS A 22 4.28 -13.41 -4.40
CA CYS A 22 4.84 -12.40 -5.29
C CYS A 22 6.27 -12.75 -5.65
N THR A 23 6.67 -12.43 -6.87
CA THR A 23 8.00 -12.75 -7.39
C THR A 23 8.77 -11.48 -7.75
N GLU A 24 10.06 -11.61 -7.95
CA GLU A 24 10.94 -10.50 -8.32
C GLU A 24 10.82 -9.32 -7.36
N VAL A 25 10.50 -9.60 -6.11
CA VAL A 25 10.30 -8.56 -5.08
C VAL A 25 11.65 -8.04 -4.61
N ARG A 26 11.85 -6.73 -4.70
CA ARG A 26 13.09 -6.10 -4.26
C ARG A 26 12.84 -4.65 -3.89
N ARG A 27 13.67 -4.13 -2.98
CA ARG A 27 13.65 -2.71 -2.68
C ARG A 27 14.24 -1.95 -3.85
N VAL A 28 13.67 -0.79 -4.14
CA VAL A 28 14.20 0.10 -5.17
C VAL A 28 15.39 0.86 -4.57
N GLY A 29 16.46 0.97 -5.32
CA GLY A 29 17.62 1.74 -4.89
C GLY A 29 17.24 3.18 -4.66
N ARG A 30 17.92 3.83 -3.72
CA ARG A 30 17.56 5.16 -3.36
C ARG A 30 18.03 6.15 -4.37
N THR A 31 17.13 6.64 -5.11
CA THR A 31 17.41 7.73 -6.00
C THR A 31 16.69 8.94 -5.50
N GLY A 32 16.73 9.16 -4.22
CA GLY A 32 16.27 10.41 -3.81
C GLY A 32 14.87 10.55 -3.73
N ASP A 33 14.03 9.83 -3.79
CA ASP A 33 13.01 10.37 -3.18
C ASP A 33 11.72 9.91 -3.26
N ASP A 34 11.15 9.76 -3.95
CA ASP A 34 9.77 9.81 -3.76
C ASP A 34 9.17 8.76 -4.55
N GLY A 35 8.19 8.14 -4.14
CA GLY A 35 7.46 7.17 -4.90
C GLY A 35 7.78 5.75 -4.47
N ALA A 36 8.06 4.85 -5.38
CA ALA A 36 8.15 3.43 -5.05
C ALA A 36 9.36 3.07 -4.20
N ASP A 37 9.12 2.30 -3.16
CA ASP A 37 10.16 1.75 -2.30
C ASP A 37 10.43 0.28 -2.61
N VAL A 38 9.43 -0.42 -3.15
CA VAL A 38 9.50 -1.84 -3.47
C VAL A 38 8.89 -2.07 -4.85
N ARG A 39 9.48 -2.98 -5.61
CA ARG A 39 8.96 -3.41 -6.91
C ARG A 39 8.83 -4.92 -6.92
N GLY A 40 7.97 -5.45 -7.75
CA GLY A 40 7.83 -6.89 -7.90
C GLY A 40 6.72 -7.24 -8.85
N ARG A 41 6.30 -8.50 -8.80
CA ARG A 41 5.18 -9.01 -9.56
C ARG A 41 4.19 -9.68 -8.62
N LEU A 42 2.92 -9.42 -8.85
CA LEU A 42 1.86 -10.14 -8.16
C LEU A 42 1.88 -11.61 -8.59
N PRO A 43 1.22 -12.51 -7.84
CA PRO A 43 1.19 -13.91 -8.20
C PRO A 43 0.64 -14.17 -9.62
N ASP A 44 -0.21 -13.28 -10.13
CA ASP A 44 -0.74 -13.41 -11.49
C ASP A 44 0.20 -12.86 -12.56
N GLY A 45 1.37 -12.35 -12.17
CA GLY A 45 2.39 -11.88 -13.10
C GLY A 45 2.35 -10.38 -13.38
N ARG A 46 1.33 -9.66 -12.95
CA ARG A 46 1.27 -8.22 -13.16
C ARG A 46 2.39 -7.52 -12.39
N THR A 47 3.02 -6.55 -13.02
CA THR A 47 4.07 -5.77 -12.36
C THR A 47 3.46 -4.80 -11.37
N MET A 48 4.16 -4.58 -10.26
CA MET A 48 3.69 -3.65 -9.23
C MET A 48 4.81 -2.76 -8.70
N VAL A 49 4.42 -1.60 -8.23
CA VAL A 49 5.28 -0.71 -7.44
C VAL A 49 4.57 -0.47 -6.12
N ILE A 50 5.33 -0.40 -5.04
CA ILE A 50 4.79 -0.22 -3.68
C ILE A 50 5.49 0.95 -3.02
N GLN A 51 4.70 1.87 -2.47
CA GLN A 51 5.18 2.92 -1.59
C GLN A 51 4.90 2.51 -0.16
N CYS A 52 5.90 2.63 0.69
CA CYS A 52 5.78 2.31 2.11
C CYS A 52 5.98 3.58 2.93
N LYS A 53 5.05 3.87 3.83
CA LYS A 53 5.17 5.02 4.74
C LYS A 53 4.84 4.57 6.15
N ARG A 54 5.83 4.68 7.03
CA ARG A 54 5.68 4.35 8.44
C ARG A 54 5.51 5.64 9.23
N TYR A 55 4.29 5.97 9.54
CA TYR A 55 3.93 7.17 10.27
C TYR A 55 3.17 6.82 11.53
N ASN A 56 3.22 7.70 12.52
CA ASN A 56 2.33 7.64 13.66
C ASN A 56 0.88 7.76 13.14
N PRO A 57 -0.09 7.01 13.71
CA PRO A 57 -1.48 7.06 13.21
C PRO A 57 -2.11 8.45 13.22
N LYS A 58 -1.56 9.39 13.96
CA LYS A 58 -2.04 10.79 13.95
C LYS A 58 -1.66 11.51 12.67
N ARG A 59 -0.65 11.04 11.96
CA ARG A 59 -0.21 11.64 10.70
C ARG A 59 -0.77 10.85 9.53
N LYS A 60 -1.78 11.38 8.87
CA LYS A 60 -2.42 10.73 7.74
C LYS A 60 -1.58 10.84 6.47
N ILE A 61 -1.78 9.88 5.56
CA ILE A 61 -1.19 9.96 4.23
C ILE A 61 -1.89 11.05 3.44
N SER A 62 -1.13 11.89 2.79
CA SER A 62 -1.66 13.01 2.02
C SER A 62 -1.93 12.62 0.58
N ASN A 63 -2.78 13.41 -0.06
CA ASN A 63 -3.05 13.31 -1.48
C ASN A 63 -1.76 13.39 -2.31
N GLY A 64 -0.85 14.31 -1.92
CA GLY A 64 0.43 14.47 -2.63
C GLY A 64 1.28 13.21 -2.59
N GLU A 65 1.25 12.49 -1.47
CA GLU A 65 2.01 11.25 -1.35
C GLU A 65 1.46 10.16 -2.27
N VAL A 66 0.13 10.08 -2.41
CA VAL A 66 -0.47 9.13 -3.35
C VAL A 66 -0.10 9.48 -4.79
N ARG A 67 -0.08 10.77 -5.12
CA ARG A 67 0.32 11.20 -6.46
C ARG A 67 1.78 10.89 -6.76
N ASN A 68 2.65 10.97 -5.78
CA ASN A 68 4.05 10.58 -5.96
C ASN A 68 4.17 9.10 -6.36
N LEU A 69 3.36 8.25 -5.73
CA LEU A 69 3.32 6.83 -6.11
C LEU A 69 2.85 6.66 -7.55
N LEU A 70 1.83 7.41 -7.95
CA LEU A 70 1.33 7.35 -9.33
C LEU A 70 2.41 7.76 -10.34
N GLY A 71 3.23 8.74 -9.98
CA GLY A 71 4.39 9.12 -10.80
C GLY A 71 5.37 7.98 -10.96
N SER A 72 5.63 7.24 -9.89
CA SER A 72 6.50 6.07 -9.94
C SER A 72 5.89 4.95 -10.79
N GLN A 73 4.59 4.75 -10.69
CA GLN A 73 3.90 3.76 -11.51
C GLN A 73 4.12 4.03 -13.00
N VAL A 74 4.01 5.28 -13.40
CA VAL A 74 4.26 5.68 -14.78
C VAL A 74 5.73 5.47 -15.14
N HIS A 75 6.63 5.93 -14.28
CA HIS A 75 8.07 5.83 -14.52
C HIS A 75 8.51 4.38 -14.74
N PHE A 76 8.03 3.46 -13.92
CA PHE A 76 8.40 2.05 -14.02
C PHE A 76 7.47 1.25 -14.92
N LYS A 77 6.46 1.88 -15.51
CA LYS A 77 5.46 1.21 -16.36
C LYS A 77 4.82 0.03 -15.64
N ALA A 78 4.54 0.21 -14.35
CA ALA A 78 3.95 -0.85 -13.54
C ALA A 78 2.43 -0.90 -13.75
N GLU A 79 1.90 -2.10 -13.76
CA GLU A 79 0.47 -2.31 -13.96
C GLU A 79 -0.34 -2.02 -12.71
N VAL A 80 0.26 -2.19 -11.53
CA VAL A 80 -0.42 -2.02 -10.25
C VAL A 80 0.40 -1.11 -9.35
N ALA A 81 -0.27 -0.20 -8.66
CA ALA A 81 0.35 0.63 -7.64
C ALA A 81 -0.26 0.28 -6.29
N VAL A 82 0.58 0.05 -5.30
CA VAL A 82 0.16 -0.33 -3.94
C VAL A 82 0.77 0.66 -2.96
N PHE A 83 -0.04 1.19 -2.07
CA PHE A 83 0.44 2.07 -1.01
C PHE A 83 0.21 1.39 0.33
N VAL A 84 1.27 1.13 1.08
CA VAL A 84 1.21 0.44 2.36
C VAL A 84 1.65 1.39 3.46
N THR A 85 0.86 1.52 4.51
CA THR A 85 1.19 2.45 5.60
C THR A 85 0.77 1.91 6.96
N THR A 86 1.45 2.38 8.00
CA THR A 86 1.10 2.11 9.40
C THR A 86 0.07 3.11 9.92
N THR A 87 -0.39 4.01 9.08
CA THR A 87 -1.41 4.98 9.45
C THR A 87 -2.63 4.82 8.52
N TYR A 88 -3.38 5.89 8.35
CA TYR A 88 -4.59 5.92 7.53
C TYR A 88 -4.44 6.99 6.46
N PHE A 89 -5.31 6.93 5.46
CA PHE A 89 -5.30 7.91 4.38
C PHE A 89 -6.23 9.08 4.74
N SER A 90 -5.83 10.29 4.37
CA SER A 90 -6.74 11.44 4.47
C SER A 90 -7.89 11.23 3.48
N GLY A 91 -8.97 11.96 3.65
CA GLY A 91 -10.09 11.91 2.70
C GLY A 91 -9.66 12.16 1.26
N PRO A 92 -8.91 13.25 1.00
CA PRO A 92 -8.42 13.49 -0.36
C PRO A 92 -7.49 12.39 -0.89
N ALA A 93 -6.62 11.82 -0.03
CA ALA A 93 -5.74 10.74 -0.42
C ALA A 93 -6.52 9.49 -0.81
N GLU A 94 -7.54 9.15 -0.03
CA GLU A 94 -8.38 7.99 -0.31
C GLU A 94 -9.12 8.16 -1.64
N ARG A 95 -9.68 9.33 -1.87
CA ARG A 95 -10.36 9.61 -3.16
C ARG A 95 -9.39 9.50 -4.33
N CYS A 96 -8.19 10.02 -4.18
CA CYS A 96 -7.17 9.92 -5.21
C CYS A 96 -6.82 8.46 -5.51
N ALA A 97 -6.66 7.64 -4.47
CA ALA A 97 -6.37 6.22 -4.61
C ALA A 97 -7.51 5.51 -5.35
N VAL A 98 -8.75 5.75 -4.94
CA VAL A 98 -9.91 5.14 -5.59
C VAL A 98 -9.98 5.52 -7.07
N GLN A 99 -9.83 6.80 -7.37
CA GLN A 99 -9.94 7.29 -8.75
C GLN A 99 -8.87 6.74 -9.66
N ASN A 100 -7.72 6.39 -9.12
CA ASN A 100 -6.57 5.97 -9.92
C ASN A 100 -6.23 4.48 -9.76
N GLY A 101 -7.11 3.71 -9.13
CA GLY A 101 -6.92 2.28 -9.01
C GLY A 101 -5.77 1.86 -8.11
N VAL A 102 -5.36 2.69 -7.18
CA VAL A 102 -4.30 2.36 -6.23
C VAL A 102 -4.84 1.42 -5.16
N VAL A 103 -4.12 0.35 -4.89
CA VAL A 103 -4.43 -0.55 -3.78
C VAL A 103 -3.91 0.11 -2.51
N ALA A 104 -4.81 0.59 -1.67
CA ALA A 104 -4.47 1.32 -0.45
C ALA A 104 -4.57 0.39 0.75
N VAL A 105 -3.43 0.07 1.34
CA VAL A 105 -3.33 -0.82 2.50
C VAL A 105 -3.00 0.04 3.71
N HIS A 106 -4.01 0.39 4.49
CA HIS A 106 -3.81 1.20 5.68
C HIS A 106 -3.56 0.28 6.89
N ARG A 107 -3.46 0.88 8.06
CA ARG A 107 -3.08 0.19 9.29
C ARG A 107 -3.90 -1.07 9.57
N ASP A 108 -5.22 -1.00 9.41
CA ASP A 108 -6.08 -2.15 9.70
C ASP A 108 -5.87 -3.28 8.70
N HIS A 109 -5.75 -2.95 7.42
CA HIS A 109 -5.45 -3.93 6.37
C HIS A 109 -4.07 -4.56 6.59
N LEU A 110 -3.11 -3.74 6.98
CA LEU A 110 -1.75 -4.21 7.25
C LEU A 110 -1.75 -5.23 8.40
N GLY A 111 -2.56 -4.97 9.43
CA GLY A 111 -2.72 -5.92 10.52
C GLY A 111 -3.26 -7.25 10.05
N LEU A 112 -4.29 -7.23 9.20
CA LEU A 112 -4.85 -8.45 8.62
C LEU A 112 -3.80 -9.19 7.79
N TRP A 113 -3.05 -8.46 6.97
CA TRP A 113 -2.00 -9.02 6.12
C TRP A 113 -0.92 -9.68 6.97
N ASN A 114 -0.47 -8.99 8.00
CA ASN A 114 0.54 -9.52 8.91
C ASN A 114 0.04 -10.78 9.65
N ASN A 115 -1.26 -10.86 9.90
CA ASN A 115 -1.85 -11.99 10.63
C ASN A 115 -2.29 -13.13 9.71
N GLY A 116 -1.91 -13.11 8.44
CA GLY A 116 -2.11 -14.22 7.55
C GLY A 116 -3.01 -14.01 6.34
N ALA A 117 -3.77 -12.92 6.30
CA ALA A 117 -4.52 -12.61 5.09
C ALA A 117 -3.54 -12.36 3.94
N ALA A 118 -3.88 -12.81 2.76
CA ALA A 118 -3.02 -12.63 1.59
C ALA A 118 -3.29 -11.31 0.89
N LEU A 119 -2.28 -10.75 0.26
CA LEU A 119 -2.42 -9.51 -0.51
C LEU A 119 -3.55 -9.59 -1.55
N PRO A 120 -3.72 -10.69 -2.30
CA PRO A 120 -4.85 -10.80 -3.22
C PRO A 120 -6.21 -10.63 -2.55
N SER A 121 -6.35 -11.11 -1.31
CA SER A 121 -7.58 -10.92 -0.54
C SER A 121 -7.80 -9.46 -0.20
N LEU A 122 -6.74 -8.77 0.16
CA LEU A 122 -6.79 -7.34 0.46
C LEU A 122 -7.11 -6.54 -0.79
N THR A 123 -6.57 -6.96 -1.93
CA THR A 123 -6.87 -6.33 -3.21
C THR A 123 -8.34 -6.49 -3.55
N ALA A 124 -8.91 -7.67 -3.31
CA ALA A 124 -10.33 -7.91 -3.56
C ALA A 124 -11.21 -7.06 -2.64
N VAL A 125 -10.84 -6.97 -1.37
CA VAL A 125 -11.56 -6.13 -0.40
C VAL A 125 -11.44 -4.66 -0.76
N ASN A 126 -10.23 -4.27 -1.13
CA ASN A 126 -9.93 -2.90 -1.45
C ASN A 126 -10.44 -2.52 -2.83
N GLY A 127 -10.51 -3.49 -3.74
CA GLY A 127 -11.05 -3.31 -5.07
C GLY A 127 -10.47 -2.10 -5.79
N ALA A 128 -9.15 -1.95 -5.76
CA ALA A 128 -8.51 -0.75 -6.24
C ALA A 128 -9.07 0.47 -5.53
N GLY A 129 -9.24 0.36 -4.21
CA GLY A 129 -9.78 1.40 -3.38
C GLY A 129 -11.27 1.29 -3.08
N GLN A 130 -11.99 0.49 -3.85
CA GLN A 130 -13.44 0.40 -3.67
C GLN A 130 -13.84 -0.41 -2.45
N GLY A 131 -13.14 -1.51 -2.22
CA GLY A 131 -13.32 -2.29 -1.00
C GLY A 131 -13.06 -1.46 0.23
N ASP A 132 -12.17 -0.52 0.08
CA ASP A 132 -11.85 0.39 1.15
C ASP A 132 -13.03 1.29 1.51
N ARG A 133 -13.81 1.72 0.54
CA ARG A 133 -15.04 2.47 0.81
C ARG A 133 -15.99 1.65 1.67
N ARG A 134 -16.19 0.39 1.33
CA ARG A 134 -17.06 -0.50 2.07
C ARG A 134 -16.50 -0.75 3.47
N HIS A 135 -15.22 -0.98 3.56
CA HIS A 135 -14.54 -1.18 4.83
C HIS A 135 -14.65 0.07 5.69
N ARG A 136 -14.50 1.24 5.10
CA ARG A 136 -14.62 2.50 5.80
C ARG A 136 -16.02 2.70 6.35
N SER A 137 -17.05 2.30 5.62
CA SER A 137 -18.42 2.36 6.10
C SER A 137 -18.61 1.49 7.33
N LEU A 138 -18.07 0.28 7.32
CA LEU A 138 -18.12 -0.61 8.47
C LEU A 138 -17.37 -0.02 9.67
N ARG A 139 -16.21 0.56 9.43
CA ARG A 139 -15.44 1.22 10.48
C ARG A 139 -16.22 2.39 11.06
N ARG A 140 -16.86 3.17 10.22
CA ARG A 140 -17.64 4.30 10.66
C ARG A 140 -18.78 3.86 11.56
N ASN A 141 -19.46 2.81 11.17
CA ASN A 141 -20.54 2.26 11.98
C ASN A 141 -20.03 1.70 13.32
N THR A 142 -18.79 1.25 13.35
CA THR A 142 -18.20 0.66 14.55
C THR A 142 -17.68 1.74 15.50
N TYR A 143 -17.08 2.79 14.97
CA TYR A 143 -16.33 3.75 15.76
C TYR A 143 -17.02 5.10 15.93
N GLU A 144 -18.08 5.31 15.24
CA GLU A 144 -18.92 6.48 15.41
C GLU A 144 -20.19 6.12 16.19
#